data_a14a01995b0600779ef846bc54934acc
#
_entry.id   a14a01995b0600779ef846bc54934acc
#
_cell.length_a   1.000
_cell.length_b   1.000
_cell.length_c   1.000
_cell.angle_alpha   90.00
_cell.angle_beta   90.00
_cell.angle_gamma   90.00
#
_symmetry.space_group_name_H-M   'P 1'
#
loop_
_entity.id
_entity.type
_entity.pdbx_description
1 polymer ?
#
loop_
_entity_poly.entity_id
_entity_poly.type
_entity_poly.pdbx_seq_one_letter_code
_entity_poly.pdbx_strand_id
1 'polypeptide(L)'
;MATARRSAPRIILSGRKDDDEEGRASELMDWETRFGGRSPLARKVITFNLVALGVLVAGVLYLNQFQDGLIVLRERSMQTEGRIIAQSISSRLMTESLPEVTQAEMIRTLRSFADNTSSRLWLFNTSGRFLAGSGINTQETSAEAQAVQPTQPSAFTIIFNDMWNRTERLFSDVQGQDLRPINSQVASPVAMRSIADEAVVSEQTTNEDGQLVLMVAVPIRMDDQVVGALALSSPPGDIDAFVRGEREQILQVFALAILSSILLSLVLANTIVRPLRYLAEAAQQGGVENRHQVNPERIDIPDLTGRPDEIGYLSGAMLAMTTALYDRIEANEVFAADVAHEIKNPLTSLRSAVDTMPYAKDDESRGKLLSVIRQDVNRLDRLVTDISNASRLDSELVKDEREQFNLHEQLNNLVEYNQALAEEKLATLESRGTGEELMIRGLAGRLAQVFVNLITNAISFSKEGDRVTVSTQKISPRLVRVLVEDTGPGIPDGNLKDVFKRFYSERPTQQFGNNSGLGLAISKQIVDAHGGRIWAENIRPEGAGIDTPSKGARFVVELPI
;
A
#
# COMPACT_ATOMS: atom_id res chain seq x y z
N MET A 1 -7.60 78.76 -9.68
CA MET A 1 -6.90 78.20 -8.51
C MET A 1 -7.41 76.76 -8.31
N ALA A 2 -6.68 75.77 -8.78
CA ALA A 2 -7.04 74.35 -8.79
C ALA A 2 -6.14 73.64 -7.80
N THR A 3 -6.72 73.00 -6.80
CA THR A 3 -6.03 72.20 -5.83
C THR A 3 -6.04 70.75 -6.33
N ALA A 4 -4.88 70.26 -6.72
CA ALA A 4 -4.64 68.84 -7.12
C ALA A 4 -4.69 67.94 -5.88
N ARG A 5 -5.62 66.96 -5.85
CA ARG A 5 -5.60 65.82 -4.96
C ARG A 5 -4.69 64.74 -5.57
N ARG A 6 -3.57 64.46 -4.91
CA ARG A 6 -2.73 63.27 -5.17
C ARG A 6 -3.47 62.01 -4.71
N SER A 7 -3.79 61.13 -5.66
CA SER A 7 -4.26 59.79 -5.40
C SER A 7 -3.06 58.86 -5.12
N ALA A 8 -3.12 58.13 -4.00
CA ALA A 8 -2.19 57.07 -3.67
C ALA A 8 -2.34 55.85 -4.64
N PRO A 9 -1.27 55.14 -4.97
CA PRO A 9 -1.36 54.00 -5.87
C PRO A 9 -2.05 52.81 -5.17
N ARG A 10 -3.13 52.34 -5.79
CA ARG A 10 -3.73 51.04 -5.48
C ARG A 10 -2.73 49.96 -5.91
N ILE A 11 -2.23 49.20 -4.95
CA ILE A 11 -1.53 47.93 -5.21
C ILE A 11 -2.59 46.92 -5.69
N ILE A 12 -2.57 46.65 -7.00
CA ILE A 12 -3.29 45.56 -7.60
C ILE A 12 -2.50 44.30 -7.23
N LEU A 13 -2.92 43.58 -6.19
CA LEU A 13 -2.50 42.21 -5.95
C LEU A 13 -3.19 41.35 -7.02
N SER A 14 -2.36 40.92 -7.98
CA SER A 14 -2.74 40.12 -9.12
C SER A 14 -3.41 38.81 -8.66
N GLY A 15 -4.65 38.63 -9.06
CA GLY A 15 -5.37 37.35 -9.07
C GLY A 15 -4.75 36.39 -10.07
N ARG A 16 -3.67 35.73 -9.68
CA ARG A 16 -3.02 34.68 -10.48
C ARG A 16 -2.80 33.37 -9.71
N LYS A 17 -3.34 33.28 -8.48
CA LYS A 17 -3.28 32.05 -7.67
C LYS A 17 -4.59 31.28 -7.68
N ASP A 18 -5.72 31.93 -7.90
CA ASP A 18 -7.03 31.27 -7.89
C ASP A 18 -7.29 30.51 -9.21
N ASP A 19 -6.78 31.03 -10.34
CA ASP A 19 -6.90 30.37 -11.66
C ASP A 19 -6.10 29.06 -11.75
N ASP A 20 -4.97 28.95 -11.01
CA ASP A 20 -4.15 27.74 -10.98
C ASP A 20 -4.73 26.65 -10.06
N GLU A 21 -5.53 27.00 -9.05
CA GLU A 21 -6.20 26.03 -8.16
C GLU A 21 -7.52 25.51 -8.78
N GLU A 22 -8.30 26.37 -9.42
CA GLU A 22 -9.47 25.93 -10.22
C GLU A 22 -9.05 25.11 -11.43
N GLY A 23 -7.94 25.44 -12.09
CA GLY A 23 -7.34 24.65 -13.16
C GLY A 23 -6.92 23.25 -12.68
N ARG A 24 -6.31 23.13 -11.51
CA ARG A 24 -5.93 21.82 -10.93
C ARG A 24 -7.12 21.00 -10.43
N ALA A 25 -8.14 21.66 -9.85
CA ALA A 25 -9.37 20.97 -9.45
C ALA A 25 -10.15 20.47 -10.67
N SER A 26 -10.19 21.24 -11.77
CA SER A 26 -10.82 20.81 -13.02
C SER A 26 -10.00 19.72 -13.74
N GLU A 27 -8.67 19.76 -13.68
CA GLU A 27 -7.81 18.68 -14.21
C GLU A 27 -7.95 17.39 -13.39
N LEU A 28 -8.11 17.46 -12.07
CA LEU A 28 -8.37 16.30 -11.23
C LEU A 28 -9.75 15.69 -11.49
N MET A 29 -10.74 16.50 -11.83
CA MET A 29 -12.10 16.05 -12.15
C MET A 29 -12.19 15.49 -13.60
N ASP A 30 -11.40 16.02 -14.53
CA ASP A 30 -11.38 15.61 -15.95
C ASP A 30 -10.70 14.25 -16.16
N TRP A 31 -9.78 13.82 -15.28
CA TRP A 31 -9.18 12.48 -15.38
C TRP A 31 -10.14 11.36 -14.94
N GLU A 32 -11.06 11.63 -14.00
CA GLU A 32 -12.10 10.66 -13.60
C GLU A 32 -13.08 10.35 -14.73
N THR A 33 -13.43 11.35 -15.53
CA THR A 33 -14.32 11.20 -16.67
C THR A 33 -13.65 10.57 -17.90
N ARG A 34 -12.35 10.82 -18.11
CA ARG A 34 -11.59 10.30 -19.26
C ARG A 34 -11.23 8.83 -19.17
N PHE A 35 -11.09 8.25 -18.01
CA PHE A 35 -10.57 6.89 -17.84
C PHE A 35 -11.56 5.91 -17.17
N GLY A 36 -12.83 6.28 -17.05
CA GLY A 36 -13.90 5.36 -16.63
C GLY A 36 -13.61 4.66 -15.31
N GLY A 37 -13.30 5.39 -14.25
CA GLY A 37 -13.22 4.86 -12.90
C GLY A 37 -12.07 3.86 -12.60
N ARG A 38 -11.07 3.73 -13.49
CA ARG A 38 -9.94 2.83 -13.28
C ARG A 38 -8.74 3.57 -12.69
N SER A 39 -8.38 3.20 -11.47
CA SER A 39 -7.20 3.72 -10.77
C SER A 39 -5.94 3.64 -11.65
N PRO A 40 -5.07 4.69 -11.67
CA PRO A 40 -3.77 4.66 -12.36
C PRO A 40 -2.90 3.47 -11.92
N LEU A 41 -3.04 3.04 -10.67
CA LEU A 41 -2.33 1.89 -10.11
C LEU A 41 -2.88 0.58 -10.68
N ALA A 42 -4.21 0.43 -10.78
CA ALA A 42 -4.84 -0.71 -11.44
C ALA A 42 -4.41 -0.81 -12.90
N ARG A 43 -4.34 0.32 -13.62
CA ARG A 43 -3.85 0.36 -15.00
C ARG A 43 -2.39 -0.08 -15.10
N LYS A 44 -1.52 0.37 -14.20
CA LYS A 44 -0.11 -0.08 -14.17
C LYS A 44 0.00 -1.58 -13.90
N VAL A 45 -0.78 -2.13 -12.95
CA VAL A 45 -0.79 -3.56 -12.64
C VAL A 45 -1.25 -4.38 -13.85
N ILE A 46 -2.35 -3.95 -14.49
CA ILE A 46 -2.88 -4.60 -15.70
C ILE A 46 -1.87 -4.50 -16.85
N THR A 47 -1.24 -3.34 -17.06
CA THR A 47 -0.24 -3.15 -18.12
C THR A 47 0.99 -4.02 -17.88
N PHE A 48 1.45 -4.14 -16.63
CA PHE A 48 2.61 -4.98 -16.29
C PHE A 48 2.33 -6.46 -16.56
N ASN A 49 1.12 -6.94 -16.23
CA ASN A 49 0.70 -8.30 -16.53
C ASN A 49 0.54 -8.52 -18.05
N LEU A 50 0.02 -7.53 -18.79
CA LEU A 50 -0.08 -7.60 -20.26
C LEU A 50 1.30 -7.60 -20.94
N VAL A 51 2.26 -6.86 -20.41
CA VAL A 51 3.65 -6.88 -20.91
C VAL A 51 4.28 -8.23 -20.65
N ALA A 52 4.13 -8.79 -19.44
CA ALA A 52 4.62 -10.13 -19.12
C ALA A 52 4.03 -11.18 -20.05
N LEU A 53 2.74 -11.08 -20.34
CA LEU A 53 2.04 -11.92 -21.28
C LEU A 53 2.55 -11.72 -22.71
N GLY A 54 2.81 -10.48 -23.14
CA GLY A 54 3.38 -10.15 -24.45
C GLY A 54 4.76 -10.77 -24.64
N VAL A 55 5.59 -10.77 -23.60
CA VAL A 55 6.90 -11.45 -23.61
C VAL A 55 6.73 -12.97 -23.73
N LEU A 56 5.76 -13.55 -23.06
CA LEU A 56 5.44 -14.97 -23.16
C LEU A 56 4.94 -15.33 -24.56
N VAL A 57 4.08 -14.48 -25.18
CA VAL A 57 3.65 -14.63 -26.58
C VAL A 57 4.82 -14.52 -27.54
N ALA A 58 5.68 -13.52 -27.38
CA ALA A 58 6.88 -13.37 -28.19
C ALA A 58 7.83 -14.58 -28.06
N GLY A 59 7.95 -15.13 -26.83
CA GLY A 59 8.73 -16.35 -26.59
C GLY A 59 8.21 -17.58 -27.34
N VAL A 60 6.88 -17.75 -27.43
CA VAL A 60 6.27 -18.85 -28.19
C VAL A 60 6.38 -18.62 -29.69
N LEU A 61 6.26 -17.36 -30.15
CA LEU A 61 6.51 -17.04 -31.56
C LEU A 61 7.97 -17.32 -31.96
N TYR A 62 8.91 -17.10 -31.04
CA TYR A 62 10.31 -17.50 -31.22
C TYR A 62 10.47 -19.04 -31.28
N LEU A 63 9.61 -19.81 -30.62
CA LEU A 63 9.53 -21.28 -30.74
C LEU A 63 9.07 -21.77 -32.12
N ASN A 64 8.71 -20.88 -33.05
CA ASN A 64 8.49 -21.23 -34.45
C ASN A 64 9.74 -21.83 -35.13
N GLN A 65 10.94 -21.62 -34.55
CA GLN A 65 12.15 -22.37 -34.90
C GLN A 65 12.03 -23.89 -34.66
N PHE A 66 11.02 -24.34 -33.88
CA PHE A 66 10.75 -25.77 -33.73
C PHE A 66 10.22 -26.44 -34.99
N GLN A 67 9.60 -25.69 -35.92
CA GLN A 67 9.17 -26.26 -37.21
C GLN A 67 10.36 -26.78 -38.01
N ASP A 68 11.44 -26.01 -38.05
CA ASP A 68 12.66 -26.40 -38.76
C ASP A 68 13.28 -27.66 -38.11
N GLY A 69 13.24 -27.77 -36.79
CA GLY A 69 13.70 -28.95 -36.07
C GLY A 69 12.93 -30.24 -36.39
N LEU A 70 11.61 -30.14 -36.52
CA LEU A 70 10.73 -31.28 -36.83
C LEU A 70 10.91 -31.73 -38.29
N ILE A 71 11.05 -30.81 -39.21
CA ILE A 71 11.36 -31.11 -40.62
C ILE A 71 12.70 -31.90 -40.72
N VAL A 72 13.72 -31.42 -40.02
CA VAL A 72 15.03 -32.08 -39.98
C VAL A 72 14.95 -33.48 -39.38
N LEU A 73 14.16 -33.67 -38.32
CA LEU A 73 13.93 -35.00 -37.71
C LEU A 73 13.21 -35.93 -38.69
N ARG A 74 12.17 -35.45 -39.36
CA ARG A 74 11.43 -36.26 -40.35
C ARG A 74 12.33 -36.62 -41.55
N GLU A 75 13.12 -35.68 -42.02
CA GLU A 75 14.09 -35.87 -43.07
C GLU A 75 15.10 -36.98 -42.71
N ARG A 76 15.69 -36.95 -41.51
CA ARG A 76 16.62 -38.01 -41.05
C ARG A 76 15.94 -39.38 -40.93
N SER A 77 14.69 -39.39 -40.44
CA SER A 77 13.90 -40.63 -40.39
C SER A 77 13.70 -41.21 -41.78
N MET A 78 13.27 -40.38 -42.75
CA MET A 78 13.06 -40.84 -44.13
C MET A 78 14.36 -41.21 -44.85
N GLN A 79 15.46 -40.52 -44.58
CA GLN A 79 16.78 -40.93 -45.06
C GLN A 79 17.20 -42.33 -44.53
N THR A 80 16.96 -42.58 -43.26
CA THR A 80 17.27 -43.90 -42.64
C THR A 80 16.37 -44.98 -43.21
N GLU A 81 15.08 -44.73 -43.29
CA GLU A 81 14.11 -45.63 -43.91
C GLU A 81 14.46 -45.95 -45.36
N GLY A 82 14.76 -44.91 -46.13
CA GLY A 82 15.20 -45.05 -47.53
C GLY A 82 16.46 -45.87 -47.69
N ARG A 83 17.47 -45.69 -46.83
CA ARG A 83 18.70 -46.53 -46.83
C ARG A 83 18.42 -47.97 -46.54
N ILE A 84 17.57 -48.29 -45.56
CA ILE A 84 17.21 -49.66 -45.21
C ILE A 84 16.52 -50.37 -46.39
N ILE A 85 15.54 -49.67 -47.00
CA ILE A 85 14.81 -50.19 -48.14
C ILE A 85 15.73 -50.37 -49.34
N ALA A 86 16.57 -49.35 -49.66
CA ALA A 86 17.55 -49.42 -50.78
C ALA A 86 18.52 -50.57 -50.60
N GLN A 87 19.02 -50.79 -49.37
CA GLN A 87 19.92 -51.91 -49.05
C GLN A 87 19.21 -53.26 -49.18
N SER A 88 17.94 -53.34 -48.75
CA SER A 88 17.14 -54.54 -48.89
C SER A 88 16.85 -54.88 -50.37
N ILE A 89 16.62 -53.87 -51.22
CA ILE A 89 16.46 -54.04 -52.66
C ILE A 89 17.78 -54.51 -53.26
N SER A 90 18.91 -53.88 -52.92
CA SER A 90 20.25 -54.25 -53.38
C SER A 90 20.58 -55.72 -53.08
N SER A 91 20.36 -56.16 -51.85
CA SER A 91 20.63 -57.54 -51.44
C SER A 91 19.78 -58.59 -52.18
N ARG A 92 18.55 -58.26 -52.53
CA ARG A 92 17.70 -59.15 -53.35
C ARG A 92 18.13 -59.19 -54.80
N LEU A 93 18.51 -58.08 -55.36
CA LEU A 93 19.06 -58.01 -56.74
C LEU A 93 20.34 -58.79 -56.88
N MET A 94 21.15 -58.92 -55.81
CA MET A 94 22.35 -59.76 -55.79
C MET A 94 22.04 -61.30 -55.77
N THR A 95 20.90 -61.69 -55.19
CA THR A 95 20.53 -63.05 -55.00
C THR A 95 19.88 -63.69 -56.23
N GLU A 96 19.17 -62.90 -57.05
CA GLU A 96 18.48 -63.29 -58.27
C GLU A 96 19.27 -62.75 -59.48
N SER A 97 19.81 -63.69 -60.37
CA SER A 97 20.55 -63.29 -61.58
C SER A 97 19.70 -62.38 -62.49
N LEU A 98 20.17 -61.19 -62.78
CA LEU A 98 19.55 -60.01 -63.32
C LEU A 98 18.83 -60.03 -64.69
N PRO A 99 18.73 -61.11 -65.55
CA PRO A 99 17.96 -60.94 -66.79
C PRO A 99 16.43 -61.12 -66.67
N GLU A 100 15.90 -61.56 -65.55
CA GLU A 100 14.47 -61.99 -65.49
C GLU A 100 13.64 -61.39 -64.34
N VAL A 101 14.11 -60.40 -63.61
CA VAL A 101 13.27 -59.72 -62.61
C VAL A 101 12.18 -58.93 -63.33
N THR A 102 11.01 -59.51 -63.33
CA THR A 102 9.82 -58.92 -63.99
C THR A 102 9.38 -57.66 -63.21
N GLN A 103 9.00 -56.60 -63.91
CA GLN A 103 8.42 -55.38 -63.32
C GLN A 103 7.37 -55.67 -62.21
N ALA A 104 6.62 -56.79 -62.40
CA ALA A 104 5.61 -57.23 -61.42
C ALA A 104 6.22 -57.66 -60.06
N GLU A 105 7.40 -58.28 -60.03
CA GLU A 105 8.10 -58.67 -58.79
C GLU A 105 8.67 -57.46 -58.07
N MET A 106 9.21 -56.52 -58.80
CA MET A 106 9.69 -55.27 -58.27
C MET A 106 8.57 -54.43 -57.61
N ILE A 107 7.40 -54.41 -58.26
CA ILE A 107 6.20 -53.80 -57.68
C ILE A 107 5.72 -54.52 -56.43
N ARG A 108 5.76 -55.87 -56.36
CA ARG A 108 5.39 -56.64 -55.16
C ARG A 108 6.35 -56.34 -54.02
N THR A 109 7.63 -56.31 -54.28
CA THR A 109 8.65 -55.97 -53.28
C THR A 109 8.48 -54.58 -52.74
N LEU A 110 8.26 -53.57 -53.59
CA LEU A 110 7.97 -52.21 -53.14
C LEU A 110 6.68 -52.12 -52.32
N ARG A 111 5.60 -52.88 -52.70
CA ARG A 111 4.38 -52.92 -51.93
C ARG A 111 4.59 -53.51 -50.51
N SER A 112 5.38 -54.57 -50.38
CA SER A 112 5.67 -55.15 -49.07
C SER A 112 6.40 -54.18 -48.12
N PHE A 113 7.14 -53.24 -48.61
CA PHE A 113 7.73 -52.13 -47.85
C PHE A 113 6.74 -50.99 -47.63
N ALA A 114 5.92 -50.68 -48.64
CA ALA A 114 4.95 -49.63 -48.56
C ALA A 114 3.87 -49.88 -47.51
N ASP A 115 3.50 -51.16 -47.27
CA ASP A 115 2.53 -51.56 -46.22
C ASP A 115 3.07 -51.34 -44.82
N ASN A 116 4.38 -51.25 -44.63
CA ASN A 116 5.05 -51.01 -43.36
C ASN A 116 5.61 -49.60 -43.18
N THR A 117 5.46 -48.73 -44.17
CA THR A 117 5.94 -47.35 -44.17
C THR A 117 4.79 -46.38 -44.48
N SER A 118 4.78 -45.19 -43.89
CA SER A 118 3.84 -44.14 -44.24
C SER A 118 4.25 -43.39 -45.53
N SER A 119 5.44 -43.66 -46.06
CA SER A 119 6.02 -42.92 -47.20
C SER A 119 5.59 -43.54 -48.53
N ARG A 120 5.38 -42.71 -49.57
CA ARG A 120 5.21 -43.20 -50.93
C ARG A 120 6.59 -43.48 -51.55
N LEU A 121 6.72 -44.59 -52.24
CA LEU A 121 8.00 -45.10 -52.80
C LEU A 121 7.98 -45.10 -54.32
N TRP A 122 9.04 -44.63 -54.95
CA TRP A 122 9.30 -44.72 -56.39
C TRP A 122 10.71 -45.24 -56.65
N LEU A 123 10.81 -46.14 -57.59
CA LEU A 123 12.09 -46.71 -58.03
C LEU A 123 12.46 -46.23 -59.42
N PHE A 124 13.69 -45.76 -59.57
CA PHE A 124 14.24 -45.22 -60.83
C PHE A 124 15.51 -45.98 -61.22
N ASN A 125 15.72 -46.18 -62.54
CA ASN A 125 16.97 -46.72 -63.05
C ASN A 125 18.07 -45.61 -63.16
N THR A 126 19.29 -46.00 -63.62
CA THR A 126 20.42 -45.08 -63.78
C THR A 126 20.16 -43.91 -64.73
N SER A 127 19.24 -44.05 -65.68
CA SER A 127 18.84 -42.96 -66.62
C SER A 127 17.70 -42.12 -66.09
N GLY A 128 17.27 -42.30 -64.83
CA GLY A 128 16.16 -41.59 -64.22
C GLY A 128 14.76 -42.00 -64.72
N ARG A 129 14.68 -43.11 -65.45
CA ARG A 129 13.42 -43.64 -65.92
C ARG A 129 12.71 -44.38 -64.78
N PHE A 130 11.43 -44.07 -64.57
CA PHE A 130 10.58 -44.71 -63.57
C PHE A 130 10.44 -46.23 -63.88
N LEU A 131 10.66 -47.06 -62.87
CA LEU A 131 10.57 -48.52 -62.95
C LEU A 131 9.32 -49.04 -62.28
N ALA A 132 9.12 -48.66 -61.03
CA ALA A 132 8.02 -49.14 -60.21
C ALA A 132 7.70 -48.11 -59.08
N GLY A 133 6.47 -48.13 -58.53
CA GLY A 133 6.09 -47.30 -57.39
C GLY A 133 4.99 -47.94 -56.58
N SER A 134 4.97 -47.66 -55.28
CA SER A 134 3.90 -47.97 -54.39
C SER A 134 2.80 -46.91 -54.50
N GLY A 135 1.55 -47.34 -54.63
CA GLY A 135 0.42 -46.41 -54.67
C GLY A 135 -0.11 -46.06 -56.06
N ILE A 136 0.37 -46.69 -57.17
CA ILE A 136 -0.23 -46.60 -58.48
C ILE A 136 -1.29 -47.67 -58.61
N ASN A 137 -2.46 -47.47 -58.00
CA ASN A 137 -3.70 -48.05 -58.44
C ASN A 137 -4.56 -46.89 -58.96
N THR A 138 -4.70 -46.84 -60.25
CA THR A 138 -5.71 -46.14 -61.00
C THR A 138 -7.08 -46.74 -60.69
N GLN A 139 -7.60 -46.49 -59.54
CA GLN A 139 -8.99 -46.44 -59.18
C GLN A 139 -9.10 -45.80 -57.81
N GLU A 140 -9.79 -44.71 -57.79
CA GLU A 140 -10.34 -44.12 -56.59
C GLU A 140 -11.08 -45.18 -55.79
N THR A 141 -10.37 -45.93 -54.99
CA THR A 141 -10.96 -46.56 -53.86
C THR A 141 -10.75 -45.59 -52.73
N SER A 142 -11.80 -44.90 -52.40
CA SER A 142 -12.00 -44.27 -51.10
C SER A 142 -11.78 -45.31 -50.01
N ALA A 143 -10.53 -45.71 -49.80
CA ALA A 143 -10.12 -46.34 -48.57
C ALA A 143 -10.09 -45.25 -47.55
N GLU A 144 -11.13 -45.21 -46.72
CA GLU A 144 -11.14 -44.65 -45.41
C GLU A 144 -9.77 -44.90 -44.75
N ALA A 145 -8.81 -44.03 -45.05
CA ALA A 145 -7.78 -43.78 -44.05
C ALA A 145 -8.60 -43.51 -42.80
N GLN A 146 -8.44 -44.31 -41.78
CA GLN A 146 -8.87 -43.95 -40.44
C GLN A 146 -8.23 -42.62 -40.11
N ALA A 147 -8.85 -41.56 -40.66
CA ALA A 147 -8.63 -40.22 -40.20
C ALA A 147 -9.01 -40.30 -38.72
N VAL A 148 -8.04 -40.21 -37.88
CA VAL A 148 -8.23 -39.74 -36.52
C VAL A 148 -9.17 -38.53 -36.69
N GLN A 149 -10.43 -38.71 -36.28
CA GLN A 149 -11.43 -37.66 -36.45
C GLN A 149 -10.85 -36.39 -35.86
N PRO A 150 -10.64 -35.33 -36.64
CA PRO A 150 -10.15 -34.07 -36.08
C PRO A 150 -11.23 -33.64 -35.09
N THR A 151 -10.88 -33.63 -33.81
CA THR A 151 -11.65 -32.97 -32.77
C THR A 151 -12.02 -31.60 -33.33
N GLN A 152 -13.34 -31.30 -33.43
CA GLN A 152 -13.78 -30.03 -33.98
C GLN A 152 -13.05 -28.89 -33.25
N PRO A 153 -12.34 -28.04 -33.99
CA PRO A 153 -11.57 -26.99 -33.35
C PRO A 153 -12.52 -26.08 -32.57
N SER A 154 -12.12 -25.70 -31.36
CA SER A 154 -12.92 -24.79 -30.55
C SER A 154 -13.13 -23.46 -31.29
N ALA A 155 -14.24 -22.75 -31.01
CA ALA A 155 -14.50 -21.44 -31.61
C ALA A 155 -13.32 -20.44 -31.42
N PHE A 156 -12.60 -20.60 -30.33
CA PHE A 156 -11.40 -19.83 -30.02
C PHE A 156 -10.24 -20.18 -30.99
N THR A 157 -10.05 -21.46 -31.27
CA THR A 157 -9.03 -21.95 -32.21
C THR A 157 -9.29 -21.44 -33.64
N ILE A 158 -10.56 -21.36 -34.04
CA ILE A 158 -10.95 -20.84 -35.34
C ILE A 158 -10.61 -19.35 -35.46
N ILE A 159 -10.99 -18.53 -34.48
CA ILE A 159 -10.73 -17.08 -34.48
C ILE A 159 -9.23 -16.79 -34.46
N PHE A 160 -8.49 -17.51 -33.62
CA PHE A 160 -7.05 -17.31 -33.49
C PHE A 160 -6.30 -17.78 -34.73
N ASN A 161 -6.72 -18.87 -35.34
CA ASN A 161 -6.11 -19.38 -36.57
C ASN A 161 -6.39 -18.43 -37.76
N ASP A 162 -7.56 -17.81 -37.82
CA ASP A 162 -7.86 -16.79 -38.84
C ASP A 162 -7.01 -15.53 -38.63
N MET A 163 -6.83 -15.10 -37.36
CA MET A 163 -5.96 -13.98 -37.02
C MET A 163 -4.49 -14.29 -37.32
N TRP A 164 -4.03 -15.51 -37.04
CA TRP A 164 -2.67 -15.97 -37.32
C TRP A 164 -2.41 -16.00 -38.83
N ASN A 165 -3.30 -16.60 -39.61
CA ASN A 165 -3.17 -16.67 -41.07
C ASN A 165 -3.21 -15.29 -41.74
N ARG A 166 -3.87 -14.29 -41.11
CA ARG A 166 -3.83 -12.90 -41.57
C ARG A 166 -2.47 -12.27 -41.29
N THR A 167 -1.87 -12.56 -40.11
CA THR A 167 -0.57 -12.01 -39.72
C THR A 167 0.55 -12.66 -40.54
N GLU A 168 0.50 -13.97 -40.76
CA GLU A 168 1.47 -14.72 -41.54
C GLU A 168 1.49 -14.23 -42.99
N ARG A 169 0.33 -13.92 -43.60
CA ARG A 169 0.26 -13.31 -44.96
C ARG A 169 0.87 -11.92 -45.06
N LEU A 170 1.01 -11.20 -43.92
CA LEU A 170 1.66 -9.89 -43.88
C LEU A 170 3.21 -9.99 -43.82
N PHE A 171 3.71 -11.13 -43.36
CA PHE A 171 5.15 -11.36 -43.16
C PHE A 171 5.79 -12.43 -44.06
N SER A 172 4.97 -13.28 -44.73
CA SER A 172 5.44 -14.26 -45.67
C SER A 172 5.47 -13.66 -47.07
N ASP A 173 6.67 -13.39 -47.57
CA ASP A 173 6.94 -13.14 -48.97
C ASP A 173 6.83 -14.48 -49.71
N VAL A 174 5.59 -14.90 -50.06
CA VAL A 174 5.36 -16.11 -50.84
C VAL A 174 5.77 -15.82 -52.30
N GLN A 175 7.06 -15.96 -52.57
CA GLN A 175 7.52 -16.14 -53.92
C GLN A 175 6.90 -17.42 -54.48
N GLY A 176 6.23 -17.31 -55.61
CA GLY A 176 5.43 -18.34 -56.28
C GLY A 176 6.09 -19.72 -56.30
N GLN A 177 5.63 -20.59 -55.40
CA GLN A 177 5.99 -22.00 -55.47
C GLN A 177 5.14 -22.68 -56.52
N ASP A 178 5.80 -23.37 -57.45
CA ASP A 178 5.15 -24.19 -58.46
C ASP A 178 4.35 -25.32 -57.78
N LEU A 179 3.04 -25.14 -57.71
CA LEU A 179 2.09 -26.17 -57.21
C LEU A 179 2.03 -27.31 -58.21
N ARG A 180 2.56 -28.50 -57.89
CA ARG A 180 2.57 -29.65 -58.79
C ARG A 180 2.04 -30.91 -58.09
N PRO A 181 1.27 -31.79 -58.80
CA PRO A 181 0.89 -33.06 -58.23
C PRO A 181 2.11 -33.92 -57.91
N ILE A 182 2.17 -34.51 -56.72
CA ILE A 182 3.30 -35.36 -56.33
C ILE A 182 3.17 -36.73 -57.01
N ASN A 183 3.91 -36.85 -58.11
CA ASN A 183 3.97 -38.04 -58.95
C ASN A 183 5.45 -38.40 -59.26
N SER A 184 5.63 -39.45 -60.04
CA SER A 184 6.94 -39.86 -60.48
C SER A 184 7.72 -38.79 -61.30
N GLN A 185 7.03 -37.80 -61.89
CA GLN A 185 7.67 -36.72 -62.61
C GLN A 185 8.34 -35.69 -61.69
N VAL A 186 7.76 -35.45 -60.50
CA VAL A 186 8.36 -34.60 -59.45
C VAL A 186 9.47 -35.32 -58.71
N ALA A 187 9.35 -36.65 -58.53
CA ALA A 187 10.37 -37.45 -57.87
C ALA A 187 11.60 -37.74 -58.75
N SER A 188 11.44 -37.72 -60.06
CA SER A 188 12.53 -38.03 -61.00
C SER A 188 13.74 -37.07 -60.93
N PRO A 189 13.57 -35.73 -60.86
CA PRO A 189 14.71 -34.81 -60.69
C PRO A 189 15.50 -35.04 -59.40
N VAL A 190 14.83 -35.37 -58.30
CA VAL A 190 15.48 -35.64 -57.01
C VAL A 190 16.24 -36.97 -57.07
N ALA A 191 15.62 -37.98 -57.69
CA ALA A 191 16.28 -39.29 -57.91
C ALA A 191 17.50 -39.15 -58.82
N MET A 192 17.41 -38.37 -59.91
CA MET A 192 18.56 -38.10 -60.83
C MET A 192 19.72 -37.43 -60.12
N ARG A 193 19.42 -36.43 -59.25
CA ARG A 193 20.47 -35.80 -58.44
C ARG A 193 21.11 -36.83 -57.48
N SER A 194 20.33 -37.68 -56.85
CA SER A 194 20.87 -38.72 -55.97
C SER A 194 21.75 -39.71 -56.70
N ILE A 195 21.43 -40.03 -57.97
CA ILE A 195 22.26 -40.91 -58.83
C ILE A 195 23.54 -40.16 -59.24
N ALA A 196 23.45 -38.88 -59.65
CA ALA A 196 24.60 -38.11 -60.11
C ALA A 196 25.57 -37.77 -58.99
N ASP A 197 25.08 -37.43 -57.80
CA ASP A 197 25.90 -37.09 -56.65
C ASP A 197 26.33 -38.33 -55.83
N GLU A 198 25.82 -39.51 -56.21
CA GLU A 198 26.01 -40.75 -55.46
C GLU A 198 25.70 -40.67 -53.98
N ALA A 199 24.81 -39.74 -53.60
CA ALA A 199 24.49 -39.40 -52.22
C ALA A 199 22.97 -39.36 -52.00
N VAL A 200 22.58 -39.35 -50.74
CA VAL A 200 21.19 -39.10 -50.37
C VAL A 200 20.88 -37.63 -50.61
N VAL A 201 19.82 -37.35 -51.35
CA VAL A 201 19.34 -35.98 -51.65
C VAL A 201 17.96 -35.84 -51.05
N SER A 202 17.73 -34.73 -50.35
CA SER A 202 16.43 -34.35 -49.82
C SER A 202 16.01 -33.02 -50.41
N GLU A 203 14.70 -32.89 -50.67
CA GLU A 203 14.11 -31.66 -51.23
C GLU A 203 12.71 -31.46 -50.63
N GLN A 204 12.40 -30.20 -50.32
CA GLN A 204 11.07 -29.83 -49.89
C GLN A 204 10.28 -29.29 -51.07
N THR A 205 9.06 -29.78 -51.26
CA THR A 205 8.19 -29.34 -52.36
C THR A 205 6.78 -29.14 -51.82
N THR A 206 5.94 -28.43 -52.54
CA THR A 206 4.56 -28.16 -52.16
C THR A 206 3.64 -28.84 -53.16
N ASN A 207 2.61 -29.54 -52.64
CA ASN A 207 1.60 -30.12 -53.51
C ASN A 207 0.59 -29.09 -54.06
N GLU A 208 -0.36 -29.52 -54.91
CA GLU A 208 -1.42 -28.67 -55.47
C GLU A 208 -2.28 -27.97 -54.41
N ASP A 209 -2.44 -28.58 -53.24
CA ASP A 209 -3.20 -28.03 -52.12
C ASP A 209 -2.39 -27.07 -51.25
N GLY A 210 -1.16 -26.78 -51.61
CA GLY A 210 -0.28 -25.92 -50.82
C GLY A 210 0.34 -26.58 -49.58
N GLN A 211 0.26 -27.92 -49.49
CA GLN A 211 0.82 -28.67 -48.34
C GLN A 211 2.29 -29.00 -48.59
N LEU A 212 3.10 -28.86 -47.52
CA LEU A 212 4.52 -29.19 -47.58
C LEU A 212 4.72 -30.71 -47.64
N VAL A 213 5.52 -31.15 -48.61
CA VAL A 213 5.92 -32.55 -48.79
C VAL A 213 7.42 -32.65 -48.83
N LEU A 214 7.96 -33.54 -48.06
CA LEU A 214 9.38 -33.84 -48.03
C LEU A 214 9.68 -35.03 -48.97
N MET A 215 10.62 -34.82 -49.89
CA MET A 215 11.10 -35.87 -50.79
C MET A 215 12.55 -36.23 -50.44
N VAL A 216 12.83 -37.52 -50.35
CA VAL A 216 14.19 -38.05 -50.11
C VAL A 216 14.51 -39.08 -51.17
N ALA A 217 15.63 -38.94 -51.86
CA ALA A 217 16.12 -39.92 -52.79
C ALA A 217 17.42 -40.55 -52.29
N VAL A 218 17.49 -41.90 -52.32
CA VAL A 218 18.62 -42.71 -51.85
C VAL A 218 19.14 -43.53 -53.00
N PRO A 219 20.46 -43.46 -53.32
CA PRO A 219 21.03 -44.28 -54.38
C PRO A 219 21.05 -45.75 -53.98
N ILE A 220 20.69 -46.64 -54.91
CA ILE A 220 20.79 -48.08 -54.76
C ILE A 220 22.12 -48.51 -55.35
N ARG A 221 22.97 -49.11 -54.52
CA ARG A 221 24.32 -49.57 -54.91
C ARG A 221 24.38 -51.08 -55.00
N MET A 222 25.07 -51.57 -56.01
CA MET A 222 25.41 -52.97 -56.19
C MET A 222 26.91 -53.05 -56.59
N ASP A 223 27.72 -53.77 -55.88
CA ASP A 223 29.17 -53.88 -56.08
C ASP A 223 29.86 -52.51 -56.23
N ASP A 224 29.49 -51.58 -55.37
CA ASP A 224 30.00 -50.20 -55.34
C ASP A 224 29.59 -49.30 -56.52
N GLN A 225 28.77 -49.80 -57.43
CA GLN A 225 28.20 -49.01 -58.55
C GLN A 225 26.73 -48.66 -58.27
N VAL A 226 26.32 -47.41 -58.60
CA VAL A 226 24.92 -46.98 -58.48
C VAL A 226 24.11 -47.61 -59.63
N VAL A 227 23.16 -48.45 -59.32
CA VAL A 227 22.25 -49.15 -60.25
C VAL A 227 20.89 -48.50 -60.41
N GLY A 228 20.58 -47.49 -59.58
CA GLY A 228 19.35 -46.73 -59.59
C GLY A 228 19.17 -45.91 -58.34
N ALA A 229 17.99 -45.35 -58.14
CA ALA A 229 17.62 -44.61 -56.94
C ALA A 229 16.21 -44.93 -56.44
N LEU A 230 16.05 -44.96 -55.14
CA LEU A 230 14.76 -45.05 -54.44
C LEU A 230 14.39 -43.65 -53.97
N ALA A 231 13.26 -43.09 -54.47
CA ALA A 231 12.70 -41.86 -53.96
C ALA A 231 11.55 -42.16 -53.00
N LEU A 232 11.50 -41.45 -51.88
CA LEU A 232 10.44 -41.48 -50.88
C LEU A 232 9.81 -40.11 -50.78
N SER A 233 8.48 -40.04 -50.57
CA SER A 233 7.85 -38.80 -50.19
C SER A 233 7.01 -38.99 -48.92
N SER A 234 6.98 -37.96 -48.08
CA SER A 234 6.03 -37.89 -46.98
C SER A 234 4.59 -37.88 -47.51
N PRO A 235 3.60 -38.37 -46.76
CA PRO A 235 2.20 -38.16 -47.10
C PRO A 235 1.90 -36.64 -47.14
N PRO A 236 1.06 -36.18 -48.09
CA PRO A 236 0.63 -34.78 -48.09
C PRO A 236 -0.10 -34.44 -46.81
N GLY A 237 0.24 -33.29 -46.19
CA GLY A 237 -0.39 -32.80 -44.99
C GLY A 237 0.05 -33.48 -43.68
N ASP A 238 0.93 -34.51 -43.71
CA ASP A 238 1.45 -35.17 -42.50
C ASP A 238 2.23 -34.17 -41.63
N ILE A 239 3.14 -33.43 -42.22
CA ILE A 239 3.92 -32.39 -41.53
C ILE A 239 2.98 -31.29 -40.99
N ASP A 240 2.06 -30.82 -41.85
CA ASP A 240 1.08 -29.78 -41.47
C ASP A 240 0.12 -30.24 -40.38
N ALA A 241 -0.32 -31.49 -40.36
CA ALA A 241 -1.18 -32.04 -39.31
C ALA A 241 -0.45 -32.10 -37.96
N PHE A 242 0.80 -32.53 -37.97
CA PHE A 242 1.64 -32.58 -36.78
C PHE A 242 1.89 -31.21 -36.20
N VAL A 243 2.29 -30.24 -37.05
CA VAL A 243 2.50 -28.85 -36.66
C VAL A 243 1.21 -28.19 -36.14
N ARG A 244 0.04 -28.49 -36.76
CA ARG A 244 -1.26 -27.98 -36.28
C ARG A 244 -1.62 -28.53 -34.91
N GLY A 245 -1.39 -29.82 -34.64
CA GLY A 245 -1.68 -30.44 -33.35
C GLY A 245 -0.88 -29.84 -32.21
N GLU A 246 0.44 -29.69 -32.40
CA GLU A 246 1.31 -29.05 -31.41
C GLU A 246 0.94 -27.56 -31.20
N ARG A 247 0.64 -26.83 -32.26
CA ARG A 247 0.20 -25.43 -32.18
C ARG A 247 -1.10 -25.28 -31.41
N GLU A 248 -2.06 -26.19 -31.56
CA GLU A 248 -3.32 -26.16 -30.85
C GLU A 248 -3.13 -26.32 -29.33
N GLN A 249 -2.27 -27.25 -28.89
CA GLN A 249 -1.96 -27.41 -27.48
C GLN A 249 -1.29 -26.18 -26.89
N ILE A 250 -0.35 -25.59 -27.61
CA ILE A 250 0.31 -24.35 -27.20
C ILE A 250 -0.70 -23.21 -27.07
N LEU A 251 -1.62 -23.06 -28.02
CA LEU A 251 -2.66 -22.04 -27.97
C LEU A 251 -3.63 -22.22 -26.79
N GLN A 252 -3.97 -23.45 -26.45
CA GLN A 252 -4.83 -23.73 -25.28
C GLN A 252 -4.14 -23.31 -23.97
N VAL A 253 -2.85 -23.64 -23.79
CA VAL A 253 -2.06 -23.23 -22.63
C VAL A 253 -1.98 -21.69 -22.57
N PHE A 254 -1.83 -21.03 -23.72
CA PHE A 254 -1.79 -19.59 -23.85
C PHE A 254 -3.11 -18.93 -23.43
N ALA A 255 -4.22 -19.41 -23.92
CA ALA A 255 -5.54 -18.92 -23.57
C ALA A 255 -5.80 -19.03 -22.07
N LEU A 256 -5.39 -20.14 -21.47
CA LEU A 256 -5.49 -20.35 -20.02
C LEU A 256 -4.60 -19.38 -19.25
N ALA A 257 -3.37 -19.12 -19.71
CA ALA A 257 -2.45 -18.18 -19.09
C ALA A 257 -2.97 -16.73 -19.16
N ILE A 258 -3.54 -16.32 -20.29
CA ILE A 258 -4.18 -15.02 -20.46
C ILE A 258 -5.36 -14.86 -19.51
N LEU A 259 -6.26 -15.82 -19.49
CA LEU A 259 -7.42 -15.80 -18.61
C LEU A 259 -7.02 -15.73 -17.14
N SER A 260 -6.05 -16.54 -16.73
CA SER A 260 -5.50 -16.53 -15.38
C SER A 260 -4.85 -15.19 -15.02
N SER A 261 -4.09 -14.58 -15.94
CA SER A 261 -3.48 -13.25 -15.75
C SER A 261 -4.51 -12.14 -15.57
N ILE A 262 -5.57 -12.14 -16.39
CA ILE A 262 -6.67 -11.16 -16.27
C ILE A 262 -7.38 -11.33 -14.94
N LEU A 263 -7.69 -12.58 -14.55
CA LEU A 263 -8.37 -12.88 -13.29
C LEU A 263 -7.53 -12.41 -12.10
N LEU A 264 -6.24 -12.75 -12.09
CA LEU A 264 -5.32 -12.32 -11.02
C LEU A 264 -5.20 -10.79 -10.95
N SER A 265 -5.15 -10.10 -12.09
CA SER A 265 -5.13 -8.63 -12.15
C SER A 265 -6.40 -8.00 -11.56
N LEU A 266 -7.58 -8.58 -11.83
CA LEU A 266 -8.84 -8.12 -11.26
C LEU A 266 -8.89 -8.35 -9.74
N VAL A 267 -8.43 -9.50 -9.27
CA VAL A 267 -8.33 -9.79 -7.83
C VAL A 267 -7.40 -8.79 -7.16
N LEU A 268 -6.21 -8.54 -7.71
CA LEU A 268 -5.24 -7.59 -7.17
C LEU A 268 -5.80 -6.16 -7.13
N ALA A 269 -6.48 -5.73 -8.19
CA ALA A 269 -7.12 -4.42 -8.24
C ALA A 269 -8.19 -4.26 -7.14
N ASN A 270 -8.98 -5.29 -6.86
CA ASN A 270 -10.02 -5.23 -5.84
C ASN A 270 -9.47 -5.35 -4.41
N THR A 271 -8.45 -6.19 -4.20
CA THR A 271 -7.95 -6.50 -2.85
C THR A 271 -6.95 -5.47 -2.34
N ILE A 272 -6.17 -4.84 -3.22
CA ILE A 272 -5.10 -3.91 -2.84
C ILE A 272 -5.39 -2.49 -3.32
N VAL A 273 -5.66 -2.31 -4.61
CA VAL A 273 -5.70 -0.97 -5.20
C VAL A 273 -6.90 -0.16 -4.72
N ARG A 274 -8.10 -0.75 -4.68
CA ARG A 274 -9.31 -0.05 -4.24
C ARG A 274 -9.26 0.39 -2.77
N PRO A 275 -8.91 -0.47 -1.78
CA PRO A 275 -8.82 -0.05 -0.39
C PRO A 275 -7.79 1.06 -0.16
N LEU A 276 -6.60 0.96 -0.78
CA LEU A 276 -5.60 2.00 -0.69
C LEU A 276 -6.06 3.33 -1.29
N ARG A 277 -6.80 3.28 -2.39
CA ARG A 277 -7.40 4.47 -3.00
C ARG A 277 -8.40 5.14 -2.06
N TYR A 278 -9.30 4.39 -1.42
CA TYR A 278 -10.26 4.95 -0.46
C TYR A 278 -9.57 5.59 0.75
N LEU A 279 -8.52 4.96 1.29
CA LEU A 279 -7.74 5.56 2.38
C LEU A 279 -7.02 6.83 1.92
N ALA A 280 -6.46 6.85 0.70
CA ALA A 280 -5.79 8.02 0.16
C ALA A 280 -6.77 9.19 -0.10
N GLU A 281 -7.96 8.91 -0.63
CA GLU A 281 -9.03 9.91 -0.84
C GLU A 281 -9.49 10.49 0.50
N ALA A 282 -9.72 9.65 1.52
CA ALA A 282 -10.07 10.10 2.86
C ALA A 282 -8.98 11.00 3.48
N ALA A 283 -7.70 10.62 3.33
CA ALA A 283 -6.58 11.42 3.81
C ALA A 283 -6.46 12.78 3.09
N GLN A 284 -6.77 12.81 1.80
CA GLN A 284 -6.70 14.02 0.98
C GLN A 284 -7.84 15.01 1.29
N GLN A 285 -9.07 14.51 1.54
CA GLN A 285 -10.22 15.33 1.95
C GLN A 285 -9.94 16.07 3.26
N GLY A 286 -9.17 15.48 4.18
CA GLY A 286 -8.73 16.15 5.40
C GLY A 286 -7.72 17.28 5.22
N GLY A 287 -7.05 17.35 4.06
CA GLY A 287 -5.94 18.29 3.84
C GLY A 287 -6.26 19.53 3.02
N VAL A 288 -7.19 19.45 2.08
CA VAL A 288 -7.33 20.48 1.03
C VAL A 288 -8.65 21.24 1.09
N GLU A 289 -9.75 20.60 1.37
CA GLU A 289 -11.08 21.20 1.21
C GLU A 289 -11.54 22.09 2.39
N ASN A 290 -10.93 21.96 3.57
CA ASN A 290 -11.41 22.61 4.79
C ASN A 290 -10.67 23.89 5.20
N ARG A 291 -9.88 24.52 4.33
CA ARG A 291 -9.23 25.81 4.68
C ARG A 291 -10.19 27.00 4.76
N HIS A 292 -11.42 26.89 4.27
CA HIS A 292 -12.38 28.00 4.17
C HIS A 292 -13.76 27.75 4.77
N GLN A 293 -14.03 26.55 5.32
CA GLN A 293 -15.32 26.27 5.97
C GLN A 293 -15.16 26.15 7.49
N VAL A 294 -16.00 26.89 8.21
CA VAL A 294 -16.02 27.03 9.68
C VAL A 294 -16.50 25.74 10.39
N ASN A 295 -16.84 24.71 9.64
CA ASN A 295 -17.31 23.44 10.21
C ASN A 295 -16.48 22.30 9.61
N PRO A 296 -15.44 21.78 10.29
CA PRO A 296 -14.72 20.61 9.83
C PRO A 296 -15.66 19.40 9.92
N GLU A 297 -16.27 19.03 8.80
CA GLU A 297 -16.91 17.72 8.70
C GLU A 297 -15.86 16.67 9.11
N ARG A 298 -16.24 15.79 10.01
CA ARG A 298 -15.33 14.72 10.44
C ARG A 298 -14.91 13.94 9.22
N ILE A 299 -13.61 13.80 9.02
CA ILE A 299 -13.02 12.97 7.95
C ILE A 299 -13.54 11.55 8.14
N ASP A 300 -14.30 11.06 7.18
CA ASP A 300 -14.82 9.69 7.19
C ASP A 300 -13.75 8.74 6.64
N ILE A 301 -12.94 8.19 7.54
CA ILE A 301 -11.92 7.20 7.18
C ILE A 301 -12.60 5.84 7.15
N PRO A 302 -12.54 5.09 6.02
CA PRO A 302 -13.10 3.75 5.93
C PRO A 302 -12.49 2.82 6.99
N ASP A 303 -13.35 2.21 7.81
CA ASP A 303 -12.91 1.21 8.79
C ASP A 303 -12.62 -0.12 8.09
N LEU A 304 -11.34 -0.38 7.87
CA LEU A 304 -10.82 -1.62 7.31
C LEU A 304 -10.08 -2.47 8.36
N THR A 305 -10.25 -2.18 9.66
CA THR A 305 -9.55 -2.88 10.76
C THR A 305 -9.88 -4.37 10.83
N GLY A 306 -11.03 -4.79 10.28
CA GLY A 306 -11.39 -6.21 10.15
C GLY A 306 -10.50 -7.01 9.19
N ARG A 307 -9.59 -6.39 8.45
CA ARG A 307 -8.63 -7.08 7.57
C ARG A 307 -7.39 -7.52 8.36
N PRO A 308 -6.94 -8.78 8.21
CA PRO A 308 -5.73 -9.28 8.87
C PRO A 308 -4.44 -8.98 8.10
N ASP A 309 -4.38 -7.83 7.39
CA ASP A 309 -3.23 -7.44 6.57
C ASP A 309 -2.74 -6.00 6.91
N GLU A 310 -1.68 -5.55 6.25
CA GLU A 310 -1.06 -4.24 6.45
C GLU A 310 -2.03 -3.09 6.14
N ILE A 311 -3.02 -3.30 5.28
CA ILE A 311 -4.05 -2.32 4.92
C ILE A 311 -5.00 -2.12 6.11
N GLY A 312 -5.39 -3.21 6.80
CA GLY A 312 -6.19 -3.13 8.01
C GLY A 312 -5.44 -2.40 9.13
N TYR A 313 -4.16 -2.71 9.32
CA TYR A 313 -3.32 -2.01 10.30
C TYR A 313 -3.19 -0.51 9.97
N LEU A 314 -2.97 -0.15 8.70
CA LEU A 314 -2.89 1.24 8.25
C LEU A 314 -4.20 2.00 8.51
N SER A 315 -5.35 1.38 8.19
CA SER A 315 -6.67 1.96 8.47
C SER A 315 -6.85 2.23 9.97
N GLY A 316 -6.50 1.26 10.83
CA GLY A 316 -6.56 1.42 12.28
C GLY A 316 -5.66 2.55 12.80
N ALA A 317 -4.43 2.64 12.29
CA ALA A 317 -3.50 3.71 12.66
C ALA A 317 -4.02 5.10 12.22
N MET A 318 -4.61 5.21 11.02
CA MET A 318 -5.21 6.45 10.54
C MET A 318 -6.41 6.86 11.37
N LEU A 319 -7.31 5.92 11.71
CA LEU A 319 -8.47 6.17 12.59
C LEU A 319 -8.02 6.67 13.95
N ALA A 320 -7.04 6.00 14.59
CA ALA A 320 -6.49 6.42 15.87
C ALA A 320 -5.87 7.82 15.82
N MET A 321 -5.09 8.11 14.79
CA MET A 321 -4.48 9.44 14.60
C MET A 321 -5.54 10.52 14.40
N THR A 322 -6.57 10.24 13.60
CA THR A 322 -7.64 11.20 13.31
C THR A 322 -8.49 11.45 14.55
N THR A 323 -8.82 10.41 15.32
CA THR A 323 -9.53 10.55 16.59
C THR A 323 -8.74 11.41 17.57
N ALA A 324 -7.44 11.13 17.76
CA ALA A 324 -6.59 11.93 18.65
C ALA A 324 -6.48 13.40 18.20
N LEU A 325 -6.51 13.65 16.87
CA LEU A 325 -6.51 15.01 16.33
C LEU A 325 -7.82 15.75 16.67
N TYR A 326 -8.98 15.11 16.49
CA TYR A 326 -10.27 15.72 16.81
C TYR A 326 -10.43 15.95 18.32
N ASP A 327 -10.02 15.00 19.15
CA ASP A 327 -10.02 15.17 20.62
C ASP A 327 -9.17 16.39 21.02
N ARG A 328 -8.04 16.62 20.33
CA ARG A 328 -7.17 17.78 20.56
C ARG A 328 -7.79 19.08 20.07
N ILE A 329 -8.49 19.06 18.93
CA ILE A 329 -9.22 20.24 18.41
C ILE A 329 -10.33 20.63 19.38
N GLU A 330 -11.17 19.68 19.80
CA GLU A 330 -12.27 19.87 20.74
C GLU A 330 -11.75 20.40 22.09
N ALA A 331 -10.68 19.82 22.61
CA ALA A 331 -10.04 20.32 23.84
C ALA A 331 -9.52 21.77 23.70
N ASN A 332 -9.00 22.15 22.52
CA ASN A 332 -8.57 23.52 22.26
C ASN A 332 -9.76 24.49 22.11
N GLU A 333 -10.85 24.08 21.48
CA GLU A 333 -12.06 24.92 21.34
C GLU A 333 -12.68 25.18 22.70
N VAL A 334 -12.83 24.15 23.54
CA VAL A 334 -13.31 24.31 24.93
C VAL A 334 -12.38 25.23 25.70
N PHE A 335 -11.07 25.03 25.60
CA PHE A 335 -10.09 25.90 26.25
C PHE A 335 -10.21 27.37 25.82
N ALA A 336 -10.35 27.63 24.53
CA ALA A 336 -10.49 28.99 24.00
C ALA A 336 -11.80 29.66 24.50
N ALA A 337 -12.89 28.90 24.57
CA ALA A 337 -14.17 29.38 25.12
C ALA A 337 -14.05 29.71 26.62
N ASP A 338 -13.42 28.82 27.40
CA ASP A 338 -13.19 29.01 28.83
C ASP A 338 -12.33 30.24 29.10
N VAL A 339 -11.22 30.41 28.34
CA VAL A 339 -10.34 31.59 28.41
C VAL A 339 -11.12 32.88 28.12
N ALA A 340 -11.95 32.87 27.06
CA ALA A 340 -12.74 34.06 26.70
C ALA A 340 -13.72 34.44 27.83
N HIS A 341 -14.36 33.45 28.47
CA HIS A 341 -15.24 33.66 29.61
C HIS A 341 -14.49 34.22 30.82
N GLU A 342 -13.34 33.66 31.19
CA GLU A 342 -12.55 34.07 32.34
C GLU A 342 -11.86 35.44 32.17
N ILE A 343 -11.57 35.86 30.94
CA ILE A 343 -11.10 37.20 30.66
C ILE A 343 -12.27 38.22 30.70
N LYS A 344 -13.44 37.83 30.18
CA LYS A 344 -14.62 38.74 30.15
C LYS A 344 -15.12 39.11 31.54
N ASN A 345 -15.04 38.18 32.52
CA ASN A 345 -15.49 38.44 33.87
C ASN A 345 -14.80 39.61 34.56
N PRO A 346 -13.45 39.65 34.72
CA PRO A 346 -12.75 40.77 35.32
C PRO A 346 -12.85 42.05 34.47
N LEU A 347 -12.91 41.96 33.15
CA LEU A 347 -13.13 43.12 32.28
C LEU A 347 -14.49 43.79 32.52
N THR A 348 -15.54 42.97 32.74
CA THR A 348 -16.89 43.50 33.08
C THR A 348 -16.90 44.15 34.45
N SER A 349 -16.23 43.57 35.46
CA SER A 349 -16.07 44.15 36.79
C SER A 349 -15.26 45.43 36.74
N LEU A 350 -14.14 45.48 36.05
CA LEU A 350 -13.32 46.67 35.81
C LEU A 350 -14.15 47.81 35.20
N ARG A 351 -14.89 47.50 34.14
CA ARG A 351 -15.75 48.48 33.46
C ARG A 351 -16.79 49.05 34.41
N SER A 352 -17.48 48.17 35.15
CA SER A 352 -18.49 48.58 36.16
C SER A 352 -17.88 49.47 37.26
N ALA A 353 -16.68 49.14 37.75
CA ALA A 353 -16.00 49.91 38.77
C ALA A 353 -15.59 51.31 38.22
N VAL A 354 -15.08 51.38 36.97
CA VAL A 354 -14.72 52.65 36.30
C VAL A 354 -15.98 53.48 36.04
N ASP A 355 -17.06 52.91 35.52
CA ASP A 355 -18.31 53.61 35.23
C ASP A 355 -18.99 54.13 36.52
N THR A 356 -18.76 53.46 37.67
CA THR A 356 -19.29 53.86 38.98
C THR A 356 -18.41 54.91 39.67
N MET A 357 -17.14 55.03 39.32
CA MET A 357 -16.17 55.93 39.96
C MET A 357 -16.64 57.42 40.02
N PRO A 358 -17.26 58.00 39.00
CA PRO A 358 -17.76 59.39 39.03
C PRO A 358 -18.89 59.60 40.05
N TYR A 359 -19.60 58.55 40.45
CA TYR A 359 -20.72 58.63 41.38
C TYR A 359 -20.33 58.35 42.84
N ALA A 360 -19.06 58.03 43.11
CA ALA A 360 -18.55 57.80 44.46
C ALA A 360 -18.51 59.13 45.22
N LYS A 361 -19.30 59.22 46.33
CA LYS A 361 -19.51 60.45 47.09
C LYS A 361 -18.43 60.71 48.16
N ASP A 362 -17.71 59.69 48.56
CA ASP A 362 -16.71 59.74 49.63
C ASP A 362 -15.42 59.02 49.22
N ASP A 363 -14.33 59.33 49.92
CA ASP A 363 -13.01 58.73 49.66
C ASP A 363 -12.95 57.23 49.99
N GLU A 364 -13.78 56.75 50.89
CA GLU A 364 -13.89 55.32 51.23
C GLU A 364 -14.47 54.53 50.06
N SER A 365 -15.53 55.04 49.44
CA SER A 365 -16.15 54.43 48.25
C SER A 365 -15.19 54.42 47.05
N ARG A 366 -14.46 55.51 46.86
CA ARG A 366 -13.39 55.58 45.82
C ARG A 366 -12.29 54.62 46.07
N GLY A 367 -11.84 54.47 47.35
CA GLY A 367 -10.83 53.53 47.76
C GLY A 367 -11.25 52.06 47.48
N LYS A 368 -12.53 51.71 47.77
CA LYS A 368 -13.07 50.39 47.45
C LYS A 368 -13.08 50.11 45.94
N LEU A 369 -13.54 51.07 45.13
CA LEU A 369 -13.53 50.92 43.65
C LEU A 369 -12.12 50.77 43.11
N LEU A 370 -11.14 51.55 43.57
CA LEU A 370 -9.74 51.43 43.18
C LEU A 370 -9.14 50.08 43.62
N SER A 371 -9.56 49.55 44.77
CA SER A 371 -9.11 48.23 45.20
C SER A 371 -9.64 47.13 44.27
N VAL A 372 -10.89 47.20 43.83
CA VAL A 372 -11.49 46.28 42.86
C VAL A 372 -10.74 46.34 41.55
N ILE A 373 -10.49 47.57 41.02
CA ILE A 373 -9.74 47.75 39.77
C ILE A 373 -8.36 47.13 39.91
N ARG A 374 -7.62 47.38 40.95
CA ARG A 374 -6.28 46.81 41.18
C ARG A 374 -6.33 45.29 41.28
N GLN A 375 -7.30 44.73 41.96
CA GLN A 375 -7.50 43.29 42.11
C GLN A 375 -7.77 42.64 40.74
N ASP A 376 -8.67 43.19 39.95
CA ASP A 376 -9.01 42.65 38.61
C ASP A 376 -7.88 42.78 37.63
N VAL A 377 -7.07 43.86 37.64
CA VAL A 377 -5.87 44.00 36.83
C VAL A 377 -4.84 42.93 37.20
N ASN A 378 -4.58 42.74 38.49
CA ASN A 378 -3.66 41.68 38.95
C ASN A 378 -4.16 40.27 38.58
N ARG A 379 -5.46 40.05 38.59
CA ARG A 379 -6.08 38.79 38.14
C ARG A 379 -5.86 38.56 36.66
N LEU A 380 -6.07 39.58 35.81
CA LEU A 380 -5.83 39.51 34.37
C LEU A 380 -4.38 39.22 34.04
N ASP A 381 -3.43 39.90 34.70
CA ASP A 381 -2.00 39.65 34.50
C ASP A 381 -1.60 38.22 34.77
N ARG A 382 -2.10 37.65 35.89
CA ARG A 382 -1.90 36.24 36.22
C ARG A 382 -2.56 35.30 35.22
N LEU A 383 -3.80 35.57 34.81
CA LEU A 383 -4.50 34.77 33.81
C LEU A 383 -3.73 34.70 32.50
N VAL A 384 -3.21 35.84 31.99
CA VAL A 384 -2.41 35.87 30.75
C VAL A 384 -1.11 35.12 30.92
N THR A 385 -0.44 35.22 32.08
CA THR A 385 0.77 34.48 32.39
C THR A 385 0.52 32.99 32.44
N ASP A 386 -0.55 32.56 33.13
CA ASP A 386 -0.90 31.14 33.25
C ASP A 386 -1.35 30.52 31.90
N ILE A 387 -2.08 31.26 31.08
CA ILE A 387 -2.45 30.86 29.72
C ILE A 387 -1.18 30.69 28.85
N SER A 388 -0.25 31.67 28.94
CA SER A 388 1.02 31.58 28.21
C SER A 388 1.85 30.36 28.63
N ASN A 389 1.91 30.09 29.93
CA ASN A 389 2.60 28.93 30.48
C ASN A 389 1.93 27.62 30.07
N ALA A 390 0.60 27.55 30.13
CA ALA A 390 -0.17 26.37 29.68
C ALA A 390 0.01 26.08 28.19
N SER A 391 0.03 27.12 27.35
CA SER A 391 0.24 26.98 25.90
C SER A 391 1.64 26.47 25.53
N ARG A 392 2.68 26.82 26.31
CA ARG A 392 4.05 26.36 26.09
C ARG A 392 4.31 24.97 26.66
N LEU A 393 3.56 24.60 27.68
CA LEU A 393 3.78 23.37 28.43
C LEU A 393 3.81 22.12 27.53
N ASP A 394 2.85 21.98 26.61
CA ASP A 394 2.79 20.86 25.66
C ASP A 394 4.08 20.72 24.83
N SER A 395 4.64 21.86 24.42
CA SER A 395 5.86 21.87 23.60
C SER A 395 7.12 21.52 24.41
N GLU A 396 7.19 21.96 25.65
CA GLU A 396 8.34 21.74 26.53
C GLU A 396 8.34 20.30 27.08
N LEU A 397 7.17 19.75 27.44
CA LEU A 397 7.04 18.37 27.91
C LEU A 397 7.51 17.34 26.86
N VAL A 398 7.49 17.71 25.56
CA VAL A 398 7.94 16.84 24.45
C VAL A 398 9.40 17.07 24.09
N LYS A 399 9.91 18.32 24.21
CA LYS A 399 11.24 18.71 23.71
C LYS A 399 12.33 18.67 24.74
N ASP A 400 12.00 18.90 26.02
CA ASP A 400 13.01 19.02 27.06
C ASP A 400 13.50 17.63 27.51
N GLU A 401 14.81 17.53 27.71
CA GLU A 401 15.44 16.31 28.22
C GLU A 401 15.15 16.12 29.70
N ARG A 402 14.66 14.93 30.06
CA ARG A 402 14.43 14.55 31.46
C ARG A 402 15.78 14.25 32.11
N GLU A 403 16.09 14.92 33.22
CA GLU A 403 17.29 14.74 34.03
C GLU A 403 17.01 14.00 35.33
N GLN A 404 18.04 13.45 35.94
CA GLN A 404 17.94 12.88 37.27
C GLN A 404 18.21 13.98 38.32
N PHE A 405 17.33 14.09 39.31
CA PHE A 405 17.47 15.04 40.40
C PHE A 405 16.90 14.46 41.69
N ASN A 406 17.31 15.04 42.84
CA ASN A 406 16.83 14.63 44.16
C ASN A 406 15.51 15.35 44.50
N LEU A 407 14.39 14.60 44.45
CA LEU A 407 13.07 15.14 44.74
C LEU A 407 12.94 15.65 46.17
N HIS A 408 13.58 14.97 47.16
CA HIS A 408 13.52 15.38 48.56
C HIS A 408 14.20 16.74 48.80
N GLU A 409 15.37 16.95 48.22
CA GLU A 409 16.07 18.22 48.28
C GLU A 409 15.26 19.34 47.61
N GLN A 410 14.71 19.08 46.45
CA GLN A 410 13.86 20.04 45.76
C GLN A 410 12.65 20.45 46.60
N LEU A 411 11.93 19.50 47.21
CA LEU A 411 10.79 19.80 48.08
C LEU A 411 11.17 20.63 49.29
N ASN A 412 12.32 20.34 49.95
CA ASN A 412 12.81 21.12 51.06
C ASN A 412 13.09 22.57 50.65
N ASN A 413 13.75 22.77 49.51
CA ASN A 413 14.02 24.12 48.97
C ASN A 413 12.71 24.89 48.68
N LEU A 414 11.69 24.19 48.16
CA LEU A 414 10.36 24.80 47.91
C LEU A 414 9.62 25.13 49.19
N VAL A 415 9.74 24.31 50.24
CA VAL A 415 9.16 24.60 51.56
C VAL A 415 9.84 25.82 52.19
N GLU A 416 11.17 25.87 52.16
CA GLU A 416 11.95 27.02 52.66
C GLU A 416 11.57 28.32 51.92
N TYR A 417 11.47 28.26 50.57
CA TYR A 417 11.10 29.42 49.74
C TYR A 417 9.69 29.95 50.08
N ASN A 418 8.72 29.08 50.44
CA ASN A 418 7.35 29.49 50.75
C ASN A 418 7.12 29.77 52.25
N GLN A 419 8.14 29.69 53.09
CA GLN A 419 8.03 29.93 54.53
C GLN A 419 7.49 31.32 54.89
N ALA A 420 8.03 32.36 54.21
CA ALA A 420 7.58 33.74 54.38
C ALA A 420 6.09 33.93 54.07
N LEU A 421 5.58 33.23 53.06
CA LEU A 421 4.16 33.29 52.66
C LEU A 421 3.26 32.60 53.72
N ALA A 422 3.71 31.52 54.34
CA ALA A 422 3.04 30.85 55.42
C ALA A 422 3.01 31.71 56.71
N GLU A 423 4.14 32.37 57.03
CA GLU A 423 4.25 33.29 58.16
C GLU A 423 3.31 34.49 58.02
N GLU A 424 3.21 35.09 56.80
CA GLU A 424 2.24 36.17 56.51
C GLU A 424 0.79 35.75 56.86
N LYS A 425 0.47 34.46 56.66
CA LYS A 425 -0.83 33.88 56.98
C LYS A 425 -0.95 33.38 58.40
N LEU A 426 0.08 33.50 59.24
CA LEU A 426 0.18 32.93 60.61
C LEU A 426 -0.08 31.40 60.60
N ALA A 427 0.27 30.72 59.48
CA ALA A 427 0.20 29.28 59.34
C ALA A 427 1.63 28.66 59.46
N THR A 428 1.69 27.41 59.90
CA THR A 428 2.97 26.68 60.02
C THR A 428 3.16 25.81 58.77
N LEU A 429 4.31 25.95 58.07
CA LEU A 429 4.70 25.11 56.93
C LEU A 429 5.86 24.18 57.37
N GLU A 430 5.65 22.87 57.21
CA GLU A 430 6.61 21.85 57.66
C GLU A 430 6.91 20.85 56.51
N SER A 431 8.22 20.48 56.38
CA SER A 431 8.63 19.34 55.58
C SER A 431 8.87 18.12 56.45
N ARG A 432 8.25 16.97 56.10
CA ARG A 432 8.46 15.68 56.76
C ARG A 432 8.93 14.66 55.73
N GLY A 433 10.24 14.40 55.69
CA GLY A 433 10.83 13.42 54.79
C GLY A 433 11.49 12.27 55.55
N THR A 434 11.72 11.17 54.89
CA THR A 434 12.44 9.99 55.41
C THR A 434 13.96 10.24 55.53
N GLY A 435 14.47 11.40 55.07
CA GLY A 435 15.89 11.71 55.04
C GLY A 435 16.72 10.93 53.99
N GLU A 436 16.05 10.07 53.24
CA GLU A 436 16.69 9.32 52.16
C GLU A 436 16.73 10.14 50.86
N GLU A 437 17.81 9.97 50.09
CA GLU A 437 17.88 10.53 48.74
C GLU A 437 16.83 9.86 47.83
N LEU A 438 15.95 10.66 47.25
CA LEU A 438 14.93 10.22 46.34
C LEU A 438 15.24 10.72 44.93
N MET A 439 16.06 9.96 44.19
CA MET A 439 16.41 10.28 42.81
C MET A 439 15.27 9.89 41.88
N ILE A 440 14.72 10.87 41.14
CA ILE A 440 13.71 10.65 40.12
C ILE A 440 14.17 11.22 38.77
N ARG A 441 13.62 10.70 37.68
CA ARG A 441 13.92 11.21 36.33
C ARG A 441 12.75 12.02 35.80
N GLY A 442 12.97 13.32 35.58
CA GLY A 442 11.91 14.22 35.12
C GLY A 442 12.42 15.61 34.77
N LEU A 443 11.47 16.51 34.48
CA LEU A 443 11.73 17.93 34.31
C LEU A 443 11.65 18.63 35.65
N ALA A 444 12.82 18.84 36.32
CA ALA A 444 12.90 19.36 37.66
C ALA A 444 12.11 20.67 37.85
N GLY A 445 12.25 21.62 36.91
CA GLY A 445 11.53 22.90 36.95
C GLY A 445 10.00 22.75 36.83
N ARG A 446 9.51 21.80 36.03
CA ARG A 446 8.06 21.56 35.89
C ARG A 446 7.47 20.84 37.09
N LEU A 447 8.18 19.87 37.65
CA LEU A 447 7.76 19.23 38.91
C LEU A 447 7.84 20.19 40.09
N ALA A 448 8.80 21.11 40.14
CA ALA A 448 8.80 22.21 41.10
C ALA A 448 7.53 23.06 41.00
N GLN A 449 7.09 23.40 39.80
CA GLN A 449 5.86 24.15 39.56
C GLN A 449 4.62 23.42 40.12
N VAL A 450 4.54 22.09 39.99
CA VAL A 450 3.46 21.28 40.60
C VAL A 450 3.43 21.50 42.11
N PHE A 451 4.57 21.31 42.78
CA PHE A 451 4.61 21.39 44.25
C PHE A 451 4.45 22.82 44.76
N VAL A 452 4.96 23.84 44.06
CA VAL A 452 4.66 25.23 44.37
C VAL A 452 3.17 25.50 44.30
N ASN A 453 2.48 25.05 43.27
CA ASN A 453 1.02 25.22 43.12
C ASN A 453 0.25 24.54 44.27
N LEU A 454 0.66 23.33 44.66
CA LEU A 454 0.01 22.60 45.78
C LEU A 454 0.27 23.29 47.12
N ILE A 455 1.50 23.69 47.42
CA ILE A 455 1.91 24.36 48.67
C ILE A 455 1.22 25.73 48.78
N THR A 456 1.26 26.55 47.74
CA THR A 456 0.62 27.88 47.77
C THR A 456 -0.89 27.78 47.83
N ASN A 457 -1.50 26.75 47.22
CA ASN A 457 -2.92 26.45 47.41
C ASN A 457 -3.24 26.12 48.89
N ALA A 458 -2.50 25.18 49.49
CA ALA A 458 -2.67 24.79 50.88
C ALA A 458 -2.55 26.00 51.85
N ILE A 459 -1.51 26.83 51.67
CA ILE A 459 -1.33 28.07 52.44
C ILE A 459 -2.49 29.05 52.23
N SER A 460 -2.98 29.16 51.00
CA SER A 460 -4.05 30.11 50.69
C SER A 460 -5.41 29.80 51.32
N PHE A 461 -5.68 28.52 51.63
CA PHE A 461 -6.89 28.06 52.34
C PHE A 461 -6.68 27.94 53.83
N SER A 462 -5.45 28.08 54.34
CA SER A 462 -5.13 28.04 55.76
C SER A 462 -5.53 29.33 56.48
N LYS A 463 -5.90 29.20 57.75
CA LYS A 463 -6.17 30.28 58.69
C LYS A 463 -5.04 30.38 59.74
N GLU A 464 -5.10 31.38 60.56
CA GLU A 464 -4.21 31.54 61.72
C GLU A 464 -4.20 30.28 62.58
N GLY A 465 -2.99 29.73 62.82
CA GLY A 465 -2.79 28.51 63.60
C GLY A 465 -2.90 27.20 62.79
N ASP A 466 -3.29 27.26 61.50
CA ASP A 466 -3.30 26.08 60.66
C ASP A 466 -1.91 25.60 60.31
N ARG A 467 -1.83 24.33 59.87
CA ARG A 467 -0.57 23.68 59.48
C ARG A 467 -0.67 23.14 58.05
N VAL A 468 0.40 23.37 57.29
CA VAL A 468 0.62 22.75 55.97
C VAL A 468 1.84 21.82 56.11
N THR A 469 1.66 20.54 55.75
CA THR A 469 2.70 19.51 55.83
C THR A 469 3.00 18.96 54.45
N VAL A 470 4.27 19.00 54.03
CA VAL A 470 4.76 18.35 52.82
C VAL A 470 5.53 17.09 53.26
N SER A 471 5.10 15.92 52.81
CA SER A 471 5.76 14.67 53.17
C SER A 471 6.03 13.77 51.98
N THR A 472 7.08 12.98 52.05
CA THR A 472 7.49 12.03 51.02
C THR A 472 7.49 10.61 51.55
N GLN A 473 6.97 9.67 50.78
CA GLN A 473 6.92 8.25 51.12
C GLN A 473 7.34 7.41 49.93
N LYS A 474 8.29 6.53 50.10
CA LYS A 474 8.68 5.54 49.11
C LYS A 474 7.70 4.35 49.19
N ILE A 475 6.80 4.25 48.26
CA ILE A 475 5.77 3.19 48.23
C ILE A 475 6.34 1.87 47.72
N SER A 476 7.24 1.95 46.74
CA SER A 476 7.94 0.80 46.18
C SER A 476 9.32 1.23 45.62
N PRO A 477 10.19 0.29 45.21
CA PRO A 477 11.45 0.63 44.55
C PRO A 477 11.31 1.49 43.28
N ARG A 478 10.10 1.56 42.69
CA ARG A 478 9.81 2.28 41.43
C ARG A 478 8.78 3.39 41.58
N LEU A 479 8.32 3.69 42.81
CA LEU A 479 7.21 4.63 43.00
C LEU A 479 7.43 5.44 44.27
N VAL A 480 7.42 6.76 44.16
CA VAL A 480 7.42 7.71 45.25
C VAL A 480 6.06 8.42 45.35
N ARG A 481 5.58 8.67 46.53
CA ARG A 481 4.40 9.45 46.82
C ARG A 481 4.79 10.71 47.57
N VAL A 482 4.29 11.84 47.12
CA VAL A 482 4.39 13.13 47.80
C VAL A 482 2.99 13.49 48.29
N LEU A 483 2.88 13.89 49.55
CA LEU A 483 1.63 14.35 50.17
C LEU A 483 1.82 15.83 50.51
N VAL A 484 0.84 16.65 50.11
CA VAL A 484 0.71 18.03 50.59
C VAL A 484 -0.62 18.09 51.35
N GLU A 485 -0.55 18.27 52.69
CA GLU A 485 -1.69 18.23 53.60
C GLU A 485 -1.87 19.59 54.25
N ASP A 486 -3.11 20.06 54.36
CA ASP A 486 -3.49 21.24 55.11
C ASP A 486 -4.51 20.88 56.20
N THR A 487 -4.63 21.73 57.23
CA THR A 487 -5.64 21.62 58.27
C THR A 487 -6.82 22.58 58.05
N GLY A 488 -6.98 23.05 56.81
CA GLY A 488 -8.03 23.99 56.41
C GLY A 488 -9.45 23.36 56.33
N PRO A 489 -10.38 23.97 55.60
CA PRO A 489 -11.77 23.53 55.57
C PRO A 489 -12.00 22.22 54.78
N GLY A 490 -10.99 21.75 54.04
CA GLY A 490 -11.13 20.62 53.11
C GLY A 490 -11.81 21.01 51.80
N ILE A 491 -12.15 20.00 51.00
CA ILE A 491 -12.78 20.13 49.67
C ILE A 491 -14.15 19.46 49.74
N PRO A 492 -15.26 20.08 49.23
CA PRO A 492 -16.52 19.39 49.12
C PRO A 492 -16.40 18.05 48.38
N ASP A 493 -16.95 16.98 48.94
CA ASP A 493 -16.73 15.63 48.44
C ASP A 493 -17.14 15.43 46.96
N GLY A 494 -18.18 16.12 46.50
CA GLY A 494 -18.62 16.11 45.10
C GLY A 494 -17.60 16.70 44.15
N ASN A 495 -16.67 17.51 44.67
CA ASN A 495 -15.76 18.33 43.85
C ASN A 495 -14.31 17.83 43.88
N LEU A 496 -14.00 16.76 44.63
CA LEU A 496 -12.65 16.19 44.70
C LEU A 496 -12.01 15.84 43.35
N LYS A 497 -12.83 15.49 42.35
CA LYS A 497 -12.39 15.26 40.99
C LYS A 497 -12.35 16.55 40.16
N ASP A 498 -13.26 17.46 40.43
CA ASP A 498 -13.48 18.67 39.65
C ASP A 498 -12.45 19.76 39.94
N VAL A 499 -11.74 19.71 41.07
CA VAL A 499 -10.68 20.65 41.42
C VAL A 499 -9.53 20.67 40.44
N PHE A 500 -9.35 19.62 39.62
CA PHE A 500 -8.36 19.53 38.55
C PHE A 500 -8.88 20.00 37.18
N LYS A 501 -10.15 20.40 37.06
CA LYS A 501 -10.68 21.02 35.84
C LYS A 501 -10.11 22.42 35.69
N ARG A 502 -9.93 22.85 34.47
CA ARG A 502 -9.47 24.22 34.17
C ARG A 502 -10.46 25.24 34.68
N PHE A 503 -9.95 26.34 35.22
CA PHE A 503 -10.73 27.48 35.76
C PHE A 503 -11.71 27.12 36.92
N TYR A 504 -11.58 25.92 37.48
CA TYR A 504 -12.38 25.56 38.65
C TYR A 504 -11.95 26.37 39.88
N SER A 505 -12.91 27.03 40.53
CA SER A 505 -12.70 27.78 41.78
C SER A 505 -13.99 27.80 42.60
N GLU A 506 -13.91 27.36 43.85
CA GLU A 506 -15.01 27.32 44.83
C GLU A 506 -14.84 28.34 45.97
N ARG A 507 -14.22 29.49 45.70
CA ARG A 507 -14.03 30.50 46.75
C ARG A 507 -15.25 31.39 46.87
N PRO A 508 -15.64 31.79 48.13
CA PRO A 508 -16.64 32.82 48.36
C PRO A 508 -16.27 34.09 47.61
N THR A 509 -17.25 34.82 47.08
CA THR A 509 -17.10 36.01 46.25
C THR A 509 -16.20 37.12 46.84
N GLN A 510 -15.98 37.11 48.16
CA GLN A 510 -15.14 38.06 48.89
C GLN A 510 -13.64 37.67 48.90
N GLN A 511 -13.28 36.46 48.47
CA GLN A 511 -11.90 35.96 48.38
C GLN A 511 -11.51 35.60 46.93
N PHE A 512 -12.31 35.95 45.96
CA PHE A 512 -12.11 35.76 44.54
C PHE A 512 -10.96 36.65 44.02
N GLY A 513 -9.72 36.42 44.30
CA GLY A 513 -8.75 37.39 43.86
C GLY A 513 -7.36 36.83 43.54
N ASN A 514 -7.04 35.67 44.05
CA ASN A 514 -5.63 35.30 44.03
C ASN A 514 -5.22 34.09 43.18
N ASN A 515 -6.11 33.32 42.58
CA ASN A 515 -5.76 32.16 41.77
C ASN A 515 -6.58 32.13 40.48
N SER A 516 -5.91 31.78 39.35
CA SER A 516 -6.51 31.70 38.02
C SER A 516 -7.42 30.47 37.79
N GLY A 517 -7.38 29.49 38.71
CA GLY A 517 -8.02 28.18 38.51
C GLY A 517 -7.32 27.26 37.51
N LEU A 518 -6.16 27.65 36.99
CA LEU A 518 -5.37 26.83 36.06
C LEU A 518 -4.28 26.02 36.76
N GLY A 519 -3.83 26.42 37.95
CA GLY A 519 -2.67 25.82 38.61
C GLY A 519 -2.81 24.30 38.84
N LEU A 520 -3.95 23.82 39.36
CA LEU A 520 -4.19 22.39 39.57
C LEU A 520 -4.35 21.60 38.26
N ALA A 521 -4.96 22.20 37.25
CA ALA A 521 -5.09 21.58 35.92
C ALA A 521 -3.71 21.42 35.26
N ILE A 522 -2.86 22.45 35.34
CA ILE A 522 -1.46 22.40 34.87
C ILE A 522 -0.66 21.37 35.68
N SER A 523 -0.86 21.31 37.01
CA SER A 523 -0.19 20.32 37.85
C SER A 523 -0.53 18.89 37.44
N LYS A 524 -1.80 18.62 37.15
CA LYS A 524 -2.24 17.32 36.65
C LYS A 524 -1.59 16.99 35.30
N GLN A 525 -1.59 17.91 34.35
CA GLN A 525 -0.97 17.71 33.04
C GLN A 525 0.55 17.41 33.14
N ILE A 526 1.26 18.10 34.02
CA ILE A 526 2.68 17.84 34.27
C ILE A 526 2.90 16.45 34.86
N VAL A 527 2.11 16.07 35.89
CA VAL A 527 2.24 14.76 36.56
C VAL A 527 1.89 13.64 35.60
N ASP A 528 0.81 13.76 34.84
CA ASP A 528 0.39 12.78 33.82
C ASP A 528 1.50 12.60 32.75
N ALA A 529 2.10 13.69 32.29
CA ALA A 529 3.22 13.64 31.34
C ALA A 529 4.47 12.95 31.89
N HIS A 530 4.67 12.96 33.21
CA HIS A 530 5.74 12.19 33.88
C HIS A 530 5.38 10.73 34.16
N GLY A 531 4.20 10.26 33.73
CA GLY A 531 3.71 8.91 34.00
C GLY A 531 3.26 8.70 35.45
N GLY A 532 3.02 9.82 36.17
CA GLY A 532 2.55 9.84 37.53
C GLY A 532 1.02 9.88 37.66
N ARG A 533 0.55 10.08 38.89
CA ARG A 533 -0.87 10.30 39.21
C ARG A 533 -1.00 11.40 40.25
N ILE A 534 -2.05 12.22 40.14
CA ILE A 534 -2.38 13.26 41.11
C ILE A 534 -3.89 13.16 41.45
N TRP A 535 -4.21 13.27 42.73
CA TRP A 535 -5.60 13.33 43.20
C TRP A 535 -5.69 14.08 44.52
N ALA A 536 -6.93 14.40 44.93
CA ALA A 536 -7.24 15.08 46.20
C ALA A 536 -8.09 14.20 47.08
N GLU A 537 -7.88 14.28 48.39
CA GLU A 537 -8.60 13.58 49.44
C GLU A 537 -8.94 14.54 50.60
N ASN A 538 -10.01 14.26 51.34
CA ASN A 538 -10.28 14.93 52.60
C ASN A 538 -9.67 14.16 53.78
N ILE A 539 -9.01 14.86 54.66
CA ILE A 539 -8.46 14.28 55.90
C ILE A 539 -9.61 14.10 56.91
N ARG A 540 -9.87 12.86 57.30
CA ARG A 540 -10.89 12.49 58.28
C ARG A 540 -10.29 11.53 59.32
N PRO A 541 -10.88 11.46 60.55
CA PRO A 541 -10.51 10.44 61.54
C PRO A 541 -10.73 9.02 60.98
N GLU A 542 -9.88 8.08 61.36
CA GLU A 542 -10.05 6.67 60.99
C GLU A 542 -11.45 6.16 61.37
N GLY A 543 -12.16 5.53 60.39
CA GLY A 543 -13.50 5.00 60.53
C GLY A 543 -14.64 6.03 60.45
N ALA A 544 -14.36 7.31 60.19
CA ALA A 544 -15.38 8.34 60.00
C ALA A 544 -16.06 8.23 58.61
N GLY A 545 -17.39 8.34 58.59
CA GLY A 545 -18.19 8.36 57.36
C GLY A 545 -18.02 9.67 56.56
N ILE A 546 -18.57 9.69 55.35
CA ILE A 546 -18.54 10.85 54.43
C ILE A 546 -19.21 12.09 55.06
N ASP A 547 -20.18 11.90 55.93
CA ASP A 547 -20.91 12.98 56.62
C ASP A 547 -20.08 13.67 57.74
N THR A 548 -18.91 13.14 58.08
CA THR A 548 -18.05 13.74 59.10
C THR A 548 -17.27 14.91 58.48
N PRO A 549 -17.30 16.11 59.11
CA PRO A 549 -16.53 17.25 58.61
C PRO A 549 -15.06 16.92 58.44
N SER A 550 -14.49 17.35 57.31
CA SER A 550 -13.07 17.19 57.05
C SER A 550 -12.23 18.01 58.03
N LYS A 551 -11.06 17.50 58.40
CA LYS A 551 -10.05 18.20 59.19
C LYS A 551 -8.97 18.87 58.34
N GLY A 552 -9.18 18.89 57.02
CA GLY A 552 -8.25 19.44 56.04
C GLY A 552 -8.32 18.71 54.70
N ALA A 553 -7.56 19.19 53.74
CA ALA A 553 -7.38 18.54 52.46
C ALA A 553 -5.98 17.90 52.33
N ARG A 554 -5.88 16.88 51.50
CA ARG A 554 -4.65 16.21 51.13
C ARG A 554 -4.58 16.10 49.63
N PHE A 555 -3.53 16.63 49.05
CA PHE A 555 -3.16 16.37 47.65
C PHE A 555 -2.08 15.29 47.61
N VAL A 556 -2.30 14.30 46.78
CA VAL A 556 -1.41 13.15 46.63
C VAL A 556 -0.84 13.14 45.23
N VAL A 557 0.48 13.06 45.13
CA VAL A 557 1.20 12.95 43.86
C VAL A 557 2.04 11.69 43.90
N GLU A 558 1.84 10.80 42.93
CA GLU A 558 2.67 9.62 42.73
C GLU A 558 3.52 9.81 41.49
N LEU A 559 4.82 9.55 41.61
CA LEU A 559 5.79 9.66 40.50
C LEU A 559 6.62 8.39 40.40
N PRO A 560 6.96 7.93 39.16
CA PRO A 560 7.92 6.86 38.97
C PRO A 560 9.32 7.32 39.36
N ILE A 561 10.09 6.38 39.97
CA ILE A 561 11.50 6.57 40.33
C ILE A 561 12.39 6.11 39.18
#